data_9093d6de4317b8d0196ca58772f5b9a3
#
_entry.id   9093d6de4317b8d0196ca58772f5b9a3
#
_cell.length_a   1.000
_cell.length_b   1.000
_cell.length_c   1.000
_cell.angle_alpha   90.00
_cell.angle_beta   90.00
_cell.angle_gamma   90.00
#
_symmetry.space_group_name_H-M   'P 1'
#
loop_
_entity.id
_entity.type
_entity.pdbx_description
1 polymer ?
#
loop_
_entity_poly.entity_id
_entity_poly.type
_entity_poly.pdbx_seq_one_letter_code
_entity_poly.pdbx_strand_id
1 'polypeptide(L)'
;MRVLIVDDDALVAQSLSTILSVEDDVEVVGLGSSGPEAIERYRELAPDILLMDIQMPGGDGLSAAERILAEDAGARIVFLTTFSDDEYIVRALKMGSRGYLIKQDVAQVAPALRSVMAGVCVLEGEVLERSATMGLSGRTGGWEQAEAGPGTSAKDLRSTAVAALTDREYEVVEAVAEGLDNAEAAARLFMSEGTVRNHISAILAKLGLRNRTQVAVMYYRSAQAG
;
A
#
# COMPACT_ATOMS: atom_id res chain seq x y z
N MET A 1 0.33 -24.22 1.50
CA MET A 1 0.83 -23.30 0.45
C MET A 1 2.26 -22.89 0.76
N ARG A 2 3.11 -22.85 -0.28
CA ARG A 2 4.55 -22.51 -0.16
C ARG A 2 4.75 -21.03 -0.45
N VAL A 3 5.29 -20.29 0.50
CA VAL A 3 5.43 -18.82 0.43
C VAL A 3 6.92 -18.44 0.46
N LEU A 4 7.36 -17.67 -0.54
CA LEU A 4 8.63 -16.97 -0.54
C LEU A 4 8.39 -15.53 -0.07
N ILE A 5 9.15 -15.06 0.91
CA ILE A 5 9.05 -13.69 1.44
C ILE A 5 10.29 -12.91 1.04
N VAL A 6 10.12 -11.72 0.48
CA VAL A 6 11.24 -10.84 0.08
C VAL A 6 11.01 -9.43 0.62
N ASP A 7 11.91 -8.98 1.49
CA ASP A 7 11.86 -7.69 2.15
C ASP A 7 13.29 -7.28 2.53
N ASP A 8 13.71 -6.05 2.26
CA ASP A 8 15.05 -5.57 2.58
C ASP A 8 15.26 -5.36 4.09
N ASP A 9 14.16 -5.20 4.85
CA ASP A 9 14.20 -5.22 6.31
C ASP A 9 14.13 -6.67 6.82
N ALA A 10 15.29 -7.19 7.21
CA ALA A 10 15.41 -8.55 7.74
C ALA A 10 14.51 -8.81 8.97
N LEU A 11 14.22 -7.78 9.78
CA LEU A 11 13.33 -7.91 10.94
C LEU A 11 11.88 -8.11 10.50
N VAL A 12 11.45 -7.38 9.48
CA VAL A 12 10.12 -7.53 8.88
C VAL A 12 9.98 -8.91 8.25
N ALA A 13 10.94 -9.32 7.40
CA ALA A 13 10.94 -10.64 6.77
C ALA A 13 10.88 -11.79 7.79
N GLN A 14 11.67 -11.72 8.88
CA GLN A 14 11.66 -12.70 9.95
C GLN A 14 10.36 -12.71 10.75
N SER A 15 9.81 -11.54 11.04
CA SER A 15 8.54 -11.42 11.76
C SER A 15 7.39 -12.03 10.97
N LEU A 16 7.31 -11.72 9.68
CA LEU A 16 6.34 -12.32 8.75
C LEU A 16 6.50 -13.84 8.67
N SER A 17 7.74 -14.31 8.54
CA SER A 17 8.04 -15.75 8.52
C SER A 17 7.56 -16.43 9.81
N THR A 18 7.82 -15.84 10.97
CA THR A 18 7.39 -16.38 12.26
C THR A 18 5.86 -16.45 12.36
N ILE A 19 5.17 -15.36 11.98
CA ILE A 19 3.71 -15.28 12.03
C ILE A 19 3.07 -16.29 11.06
N LEU A 20 3.58 -16.36 9.84
CA LEU A 20 3.05 -17.29 8.84
C LEU A 20 3.35 -18.75 9.18
N SER A 21 4.45 -19.05 9.87
CA SER A 21 4.81 -20.41 10.30
C SER A 21 3.90 -20.98 11.41
N VAL A 22 3.06 -20.15 12.05
CA VAL A 22 2.06 -20.62 13.02
C VAL A 22 0.82 -21.20 12.31
N GLU A 23 0.63 -20.86 11.04
CA GLU A 23 -0.49 -21.32 10.23
C GLU A 23 -0.21 -22.71 9.65
N ASP A 24 -1.03 -23.71 9.98
CA ASP A 24 -0.84 -25.11 9.60
C ASP A 24 -0.80 -25.34 8.07
N ASP A 25 -1.40 -24.44 7.29
CA ASP A 25 -1.50 -24.53 5.83
C ASP A 25 -0.45 -23.70 5.08
N VAL A 26 0.47 -23.03 5.78
CA VAL A 26 1.51 -22.16 5.23
C VAL A 26 2.90 -22.72 5.52
N GLU A 27 3.71 -22.84 4.49
CA GLU A 27 5.13 -23.16 4.58
C GLU A 27 5.96 -22.01 4.01
N VAL A 28 6.74 -21.32 4.82
CA VAL A 28 7.70 -20.32 4.35
C VAL A 28 8.93 -21.05 3.81
N VAL A 29 9.07 -21.08 2.49
CA VAL A 29 10.12 -21.84 1.81
C VAL A 29 11.42 -21.08 1.65
N GLY A 30 11.42 -19.77 1.87
CA GLY A 30 12.63 -18.96 1.82
C GLY A 30 12.38 -17.50 2.14
N LEU A 31 13.47 -16.79 2.43
CA LEU A 31 13.51 -15.36 2.63
C LEU A 31 14.50 -14.75 1.62
N GLY A 32 14.21 -13.55 1.12
CA GLY A 32 15.10 -12.76 0.28
C GLY A 32 15.11 -11.30 0.72
N SER A 33 16.10 -10.55 0.25
CA SER A 33 16.33 -9.17 0.69
C SER A 33 16.37 -8.14 -0.47
N SER A 34 16.19 -8.60 -1.71
CA SER A 34 16.28 -7.74 -2.88
C SER A 34 15.55 -8.28 -4.10
N GLY A 35 15.28 -7.42 -5.10
CA GLY A 35 14.66 -7.82 -6.35
C GLY A 35 15.44 -8.91 -7.11
N PRO A 36 16.77 -8.81 -7.30
CA PRO A 36 17.57 -9.87 -7.90
C PRO A 36 17.46 -11.19 -7.17
N GLU A 37 17.52 -11.18 -5.83
CA GLU A 37 17.38 -12.36 -5.00
C GLU A 37 15.96 -12.95 -5.09
N ALA A 38 14.93 -12.12 -5.19
CA ALA A 38 13.57 -12.58 -5.42
C ALA A 38 13.46 -13.43 -6.70
N ILE A 39 14.06 -12.97 -7.81
CA ILE A 39 14.03 -13.67 -9.09
C ILE A 39 14.76 -15.01 -9.00
N GLU A 40 15.95 -15.03 -8.41
CA GLU A 40 16.77 -16.25 -8.26
C GLU A 40 16.03 -17.28 -7.40
N ARG A 41 15.59 -16.89 -6.19
CA ARG A 41 14.89 -17.78 -5.26
C ARG A 41 13.53 -18.24 -5.78
N TYR A 42 12.82 -17.40 -6.54
CA TYR A 42 11.56 -17.80 -7.16
C TYR A 42 11.76 -18.98 -8.10
N ARG A 43 12.81 -18.94 -8.94
CA ARG A 43 13.15 -20.03 -9.87
C ARG A 43 13.59 -21.30 -9.13
N GLU A 44 14.40 -21.17 -8.08
CA GLU A 44 14.92 -22.30 -7.32
C GLU A 44 13.85 -22.99 -6.48
N LEU A 45 13.03 -22.20 -5.80
CA LEU A 45 12.10 -22.70 -4.80
C LEU A 45 10.72 -22.99 -5.36
N ALA A 46 10.37 -22.46 -6.53
CA ALA A 46 9.05 -22.57 -7.15
C ALA A 46 7.92 -22.43 -6.12
N PRO A 47 7.77 -21.26 -5.47
CA PRO A 47 6.74 -21.03 -4.44
C PRO A 47 5.36 -20.96 -5.06
N ASP A 48 4.33 -21.25 -4.28
CA ASP A 48 2.94 -21.00 -4.68
C ASP A 48 2.60 -19.51 -4.72
N ILE A 49 3.21 -18.73 -3.78
CA ILE A 49 3.05 -17.28 -3.67
C ILE A 49 4.42 -16.64 -3.37
N LEU A 50 4.69 -15.55 -4.07
CA LEU A 50 5.75 -14.60 -3.72
C LEU A 50 5.13 -13.40 -2.99
N LEU A 51 5.46 -13.24 -1.72
CA LEU A 51 5.14 -12.07 -0.90
C LEU A 51 6.35 -11.14 -0.90
N MET A 52 6.22 -9.94 -1.48
CA MET A 52 7.38 -9.10 -1.77
C MET A 52 7.12 -7.63 -1.47
N ASP A 53 8.10 -6.98 -0.82
CA ASP A 53 8.10 -5.52 -0.71
C ASP A 53 8.34 -4.86 -2.09
N ILE A 54 7.77 -3.68 -2.26
CA ILE A 54 7.96 -2.87 -3.46
C ILE A 54 9.28 -2.10 -3.39
N GLN A 55 9.54 -1.46 -2.26
CA GLN A 55 10.66 -0.53 -2.11
C GLN A 55 11.85 -1.21 -1.44
N MET A 56 12.79 -1.70 -2.27
CA MET A 56 14.01 -2.33 -1.79
C MET A 56 15.25 -1.67 -2.39
N PRO A 57 16.34 -1.47 -1.63
CA PRO A 57 17.61 -0.99 -2.16
C PRO A 57 18.16 -1.89 -3.28
N GLY A 58 18.64 -1.30 -4.35
CA GLY A 58 19.25 -2.03 -5.46
C GLY A 58 18.29 -2.58 -6.52
N GLY A 59 17.02 -2.25 -6.43
CA GLY A 59 16.01 -2.57 -7.44
C GLY A 59 14.62 -2.69 -6.83
N ASP A 60 13.62 -2.08 -7.49
CA ASP A 60 12.26 -2.13 -6.99
C ASP A 60 11.65 -3.53 -7.17
N GLY A 61 10.79 -3.93 -6.24
CA GLY A 61 10.07 -5.20 -6.29
C GLY A 61 9.17 -5.32 -7.53
N LEU A 62 8.69 -4.20 -8.06
CA LEU A 62 7.89 -4.18 -9.28
C LEU A 62 8.68 -4.65 -10.51
N SER A 63 9.93 -4.19 -10.65
CA SER A 63 10.80 -4.64 -11.74
C SER A 63 11.15 -6.12 -11.61
N ALA A 64 11.33 -6.63 -10.39
CA ALA A 64 11.51 -8.06 -10.15
C ALA A 64 10.25 -8.86 -10.52
N ALA A 65 9.07 -8.37 -10.12
CA ALA A 65 7.79 -8.98 -10.46
C ALA A 65 7.54 -9.02 -11.97
N GLU A 66 7.83 -7.95 -12.70
CA GLU A 66 7.72 -7.90 -14.17
C GLU A 66 8.56 -9.00 -14.84
N ARG A 67 9.78 -9.20 -14.35
CA ARG A 67 10.65 -10.26 -14.88
C ARG A 67 10.15 -11.66 -14.55
N ILE A 68 9.68 -11.87 -13.32
CA ILE A 68 9.09 -13.16 -12.91
C ILE A 68 7.85 -13.47 -13.76
N LEU A 69 6.94 -12.50 -13.92
CA LEU A 69 5.72 -12.68 -14.72
C LEU A 69 5.98 -12.85 -16.21
N ALA A 70 7.08 -12.29 -16.73
CA ALA A 70 7.50 -12.53 -18.11
C ALA A 70 7.98 -13.98 -18.34
N GLU A 71 8.51 -14.63 -17.32
CA GLU A 71 8.98 -16.04 -17.37
C GLU A 71 7.88 -17.02 -16.95
N ASP A 72 7.06 -16.65 -15.97
CA ASP A 72 5.93 -17.41 -15.46
C ASP A 72 4.69 -16.51 -15.34
N ALA A 73 3.86 -16.51 -16.37
CA ALA A 73 2.61 -15.74 -16.39
C ALA A 73 1.58 -16.25 -15.35
N GLY A 74 1.78 -17.41 -14.75
CA GLY A 74 0.98 -17.99 -13.69
C GLY A 74 1.42 -17.59 -12.29
N ALA A 75 2.55 -16.88 -12.14
CA ALA A 75 3.10 -16.49 -10.85
C ALA A 75 2.08 -15.70 -10.02
N ARG A 76 1.95 -16.08 -8.75
CA ARG A 76 1.09 -15.37 -7.80
C ARG A 76 1.98 -14.43 -6.97
N ILE A 77 1.95 -13.16 -7.31
CA ILE A 77 2.73 -12.13 -6.62
C ILE A 77 1.79 -11.26 -5.79
N VAL A 78 2.09 -11.15 -4.51
CA VAL A 78 1.43 -10.28 -3.54
C VAL A 78 2.44 -9.25 -3.06
N PHE A 79 2.13 -7.98 -3.29
CA PHE A 79 2.95 -6.91 -2.76
C PHE A 79 2.56 -6.57 -1.33
N LEU A 80 3.57 -6.35 -0.49
CA LEU A 80 3.44 -5.90 0.88
C LEU A 80 4.28 -4.65 1.06
N THR A 81 3.65 -3.52 1.35
CA THR A 81 4.33 -2.22 1.42
C THR A 81 3.87 -1.37 2.60
N THR A 82 4.72 -0.46 3.03
CA THR A 82 4.37 0.55 4.05
C THR A 82 3.63 1.75 3.45
N PHE A 83 3.68 1.93 2.13
CA PHE A 83 3.12 3.11 1.45
C PHE A 83 2.17 2.72 0.33
N SER A 84 1.05 3.41 0.29
CA SER A 84 0.07 3.33 -0.80
C SER A 84 0.34 4.46 -1.82
N ASP A 85 1.45 4.37 -2.57
CA ASP A 85 1.72 5.29 -3.66
C ASP A 85 0.90 4.87 -4.89
N ASP A 86 0.14 5.81 -5.45
CA ASP A 86 -0.79 5.54 -6.56
C ASP A 86 -0.07 4.98 -7.79
N GLU A 87 1.15 5.41 -8.05
CA GLU A 87 1.93 4.94 -9.20
C GLU A 87 2.31 3.47 -9.06
N TYR A 88 2.73 3.04 -7.86
CA TYR A 88 3.04 1.63 -7.57
C TYR A 88 1.82 0.73 -7.64
N ILE A 89 0.68 1.20 -7.12
CA ILE A 89 -0.59 0.48 -7.19
C ILE A 89 -1.00 0.23 -8.64
N VAL A 90 -0.99 1.30 -9.45
CA VAL A 90 -1.36 1.22 -10.88
C VAL A 90 -0.44 0.26 -11.63
N ARG A 91 0.86 0.34 -11.39
CA ARG A 91 1.85 -0.51 -12.04
C ARG A 91 1.68 -1.98 -11.62
N ALA A 92 1.50 -2.26 -10.33
CA ALA A 92 1.24 -3.59 -9.80
C ALA A 92 -0.01 -4.23 -10.40
N LEU A 93 -1.11 -3.48 -10.48
CA LEU A 93 -2.37 -3.97 -11.06
C LEU A 93 -2.26 -4.21 -12.57
N LYS A 94 -1.60 -3.31 -13.30
CA LYS A 94 -1.42 -3.45 -14.76
C LYS A 94 -0.59 -4.68 -15.14
N MET A 95 0.39 -5.05 -14.33
CA MET A 95 1.20 -6.25 -14.59
C MET A 95 0.50 -7.56 -14.21
N GLY A 96 -0.64 -7.50 -13.51
CA GLY A 96 -1.40 -8.69 -13.13
C GLY A 96 -1.01 -9.30 -11.78
N SER A 97 -0.47 -8.50 -10.85
CA SER A 97 -0.27 -8.97 -9.47
C SER A 97 -1.56 -9.49 -8.86
N ARG A 98 -1.47 -10.45 -7.96
CA ARG A 98 -2.61 -11.08 -7.31
C ARG A 98 -3.00 -10.47 -5.99
N GLY A 99 -2.19 -9.56 -5.45
CA GLY A 99 -2.50 -8.86 -4.22
C GLY A 99 -1.64 -7.64 -3.99
N TYR A 100 -2.21 -6.72 -3.18
CA TYR A 100 -1.53 -5.54 -2.69
C TYR A 100 -2.00 -5.28 -1.25
N LEU A 101 -1.10 -5.41 -0.30
CA LEU A 101 -1.35 -5.32 1.13
C LEU A 101 -0.49 -4.23 1.76
N ILE A 102 -0.97 -3.67 2.86
CA ILE A 102 -0.21 -2.69 3.65
C ILE A 102 0.42 -3.40 4.86
N LYS A 103 1.69 -3.15 5.13
CA LYS A 103 2.48 -3.77 6.22
C LYS A 103 1.92 -3.52 7.64
N GLN A 104 0.97 -2.61 7.80
CA GLN A 104 0.43 -2.24 9.11
C GLN A 104 -0.51 -3.28 9.74
N ASP A 105 -1.12 -4.14 8.95
CA ASP A 105 -2.02 -5.18 9.44
C ASP A 105 -1.53 -6.59 9.05
N VAL A 106 -0.55 -7.07 9.80
CA VAL A 106 0.06 -8.38 9.58
C VAL A 106 -0.94 -9.53 9.77
N ALA A 107 -2.00 -9.32 10.58
CA ALA A 107 -3.04 -10.33 10.80
C ALA A 107 -3.84 -10.65 9.53
N GLN A 108 -3.89 -9.72 8.58
CA GLN A 108 -4.59 -9.92 7.31
C GLN A 108 -3.76 -10.67 6.26
N VAL A 109 -2.46 -10.85 6.48
CA VAL A 109 -1.58 -11.45 5.47
C VAL A 109 -1.98 -12.90 5.17
N ALA A 110 -2.11 -13.76 6.19
CA ALA A 110 -2.48 -15.17 5.98
C ALA A 110 -3.86 -15.35 5.31
N PRO A 111 -4.94 -14.66 5.76
CA PRO A 111 -6.23 -14.66 5.05
C PRO A 111 -6.13 -14.19 3.59
N ALA A 112 -5.34 -13.15 3.32
CA ALA A 112 -5.14 -12.63 1.97
C ALA A 112 -4.44 -13.67 1.06
N LEU A 113 -3.39 -14.33 1.56
CA LEU A 113 -2.70 -15.38 0.81
C LEU A 113 -3.63 -16.55 0.45
N ARG A 114 -4.53 -16.95 1.38
CA ARG A 114 -5.54 -17.98 1.10
C ARG A 114 -6.50 -17.56 0.00
N SER A 115 -6.93 -16.30 0.01
CA SER A 115 -7.80 -15.74 -1.04
C SER A 115 -7.09 -15.75 -2.39
N VAL A 116 -5.81 -15.40 -2.43
CA VAL A 116 -4.98 -15.46 -3.65
C VAL A 116 -4.84 -16.90 -4.16
N MET A 117 -4.68 -17.88 -3.28
CA MET A 117 -4.65 -19.31 -3.67
C MET A 117 -5.99 -19.77 -4.24
N ALA A 118 -7.11 -19.23 -3.75
CA ALA A 118 -8.44 -19.46 -4.31
C ALA A 118 -8.69 -18.73 -5.65
N GLY A 119 -7.72 -17.96 -6.15
CA GLY A 119 -7.83 -17.23 -7.43
C GLY A 119 -8.40 -15.82 -7.29
N VAL A 120 -8.66 -15.36 -6.07
CA VAL A 120 -9.17 -14.01 -5.80
C VAL A 120 -8.00 -13.03 -5.78
N CYS A 121 -8.16 -11.86 -6.41
CA CYS A 121 -7.20 -10.78 -6.27
C CYS A 121 -7.54 -9.98 -5.01
N VAL A 122 -6.55 -9.75 -4.14
CA VAL A 122 -6.75 -9.07 -2.86
C VAL A 122 -6.16 -7.68 -2.93
N LEU A 123 -7.01 -6.68 -2.68
CA LEU A 123 -6.60 -5.29 -2.52
C LEU A 123 -7.10 -4.81 -1.16
N GLU A 124 -6.20 -4.27 -0.36
CA GLU A 124 -6.60 -3.68 0.91
C GLU A 124 -7.42 -2.39 0.67
N GLY A 125 -8.40 -2.11 1.55
CA GLY A 125 -9.51 -1.17 1.32
C GLY A 125 -9.17 0.16 0.66
N GLU A 126 -8.03 0.77 1.02
CA GLU A 126 -7.53 2.00 0.42
C GLU A 126 -7.13 1.84 -1.06
N VAL A 127 -6.51 0.72 -1.39
CA VAL A 127 -6.07 0.39 -2.74
C VAL A 127 -7.26 0.10 -3.63
N LEU A 128 -8.32 -0.50 -3.08
CA LEU A 128 -9.56 -0.78 -3.80
C LEU A 128 -10.29 0.51 -4.20
N GLU A 129 -10.43 1.47 -3.26
CA GLU A 129 -11.06 2.77 -3.54
C GLU A 129 -10.31 3.55 -4.62
N ARG A 130 -8.98 3.51 -4.61
CA ARG A 130 -8.12 4.16 -5.60
C ARG A 130 -8.19 3.50 -6.97
N SER A 131 -8.19 2.17 -7.02
CA SER A 131 -8.32 1.42 -8.28
C SER A 131 -9.66 1.70 -8.97
N ALA A 132 -10.73 1.86 -8.20
CA ALA A 132 -12.06 2.23 -8.69
C ALA A 132 -12.07 3.66 -9.26
N THR A 133 -11.42 4.60 -8.59
CA THR A 133 -11.32 6.00 -9.04
C THR A 133 -10.50 6.15 -10.32
N MET A 134 -9.52 5.27 -10.55
CA MET A 134 -8.67 5.25 -11.75
C MET A 134 -9.27 4.48 -12.94
N GLY A 135 -10.50 3.99 -12.84
CA GLY A 135 -11.17 3.26 -13.92
C GLY A 135 -10.58 1.87 -14.22
N LEU A 136 -9.81 1.31 -13.30
CA LEU A 136 -9.17 0.00 -13.45
C LEU A 136 -10.11 -1.18 -13.08
N SER A 137 -11.28 -0.90 -12.53
CA SER A 137 -12.27 -1.89 -12.05
C SER A 137 -12.91 -2.76 -13.14
N GLY A 138 -12.63 -2.51 -14.42
CA GLY A 138 -13.31 -3.16 -15.56
C GLY A 138 -12.64 -4.42 -16.13
N ARG A 139 -11.45 -4.82 -15.65
CA ARG A 139 -10.66 -5.87 -16.33
C ARG A 139 -10.34 -7.11 -15.49
N THR A 140 -10.82 -7.20 -14.28
CA THR A 140 -10.63 -8.36 -13.40
C THR A 140 -11.99 -8.91 -13.00
N GLY A 141 -12.37 -10.04 -13.57
CA GLY A 141 -13.60 -10.74 -13.22
C GLY A 141 -13.52 -11.28 -11.78
N GLY A 142 -14.52 -10.97 -10.97
CA GLY A 142 -14.78 -11.59 -9.67
C GLY A 142 -14.32 -10.78 -8.46
N TRP A 143 -15.03 -9.67 -8.17
CA TRP A 143 -14.91 -8.96 -6.90
C TRP A 143 -16.15 -9.24 -6.05
N GLU A 144 -16.03 -9.98 -4.98
CA GLU A 144 -17.03 -9.97 -3.92
C GLU A 144 -16.68 -8.85 -2.93
N GLN A 145 -17.63 -7.93 -2.74
CA GLN A 145 -17.55 -6.84 -1.80
C GLN A 145 -17.65 -7.37 -0.37
N ALA A 146 -16.63 -7.14 0.45
CA ALA A 146 -16.81 -7.18 1.88
C ALA A 146 -17.50 -5.87 2.31
N GLU A 147 -18.72 -5.98 2.82
CA GLU A 147 -19.56 -4.84 3.17
C GLU A 147 -18.96 -4.04 4.34
N ALA A 148 -18.74 -2.75 4.09
CA ALA A 148 -18.50 -1.77 5.15
C ALA A 148 -19.84 -1.32 5.74
N GLY A 149 -19.98 -1.35 7.05
CA GLY A 149 -21.15 -0.90 7.80
C GLY A 149 -21.47 0.60 7.64
N PRO A 150 -22.65 1.07 8.04
CA PRO A 150 -23.29 2.28 7.54
C PRO A 150 -22.76 3.58 8.13
N GLY A 151 -22.64 4.52 7.24
CA GLY A 151 -22.18 5.85 7.25
C GLY A 151 -22.67 6.85 8.29
N THR A 152 -21.85 7.87 8.45
CA THR A 152 -22.21 9.17 8.99
C THR A 152 -22.14 10.21 7.88
N SER A 153 -23.17 11.04 7.78
CA SER A 153 -23.40 11.97 6.68
C SER A 153 -22.27 12.99 6.49
N ALA A 154 -21.78 13.04 5.27
CA ALA A 154 -20.59 13.80 4.83
C ALA A 154 -20.76 15.34 4.82
N LYS A 155 -21.90 15.86 5.24
CA LYS A 155 -22.22 17.31 5.10
C LYS A 155 -21.86 18.17 6.32
N ASP A 156 -21.81 17.59 7.52
CA ASP A 156 -21.58 18.33 8.77
C ASP A 156 -20.11 18.32 9.24
N LEU A 157 -19.24 17.49 8.67
CA LEU A 157 -17.83 17.37 9.05
C LEU A 157 -16.92 18.41 8.33
N ARG A 158 -17.41 19.12 7.35
CA ARG A 158 -16.59 19.87 6.36
C ARG A 158 -16.14 21.27 6.80
N SER A 159 -16.86 21.93 7.70
CA SER A 159 -16.46 23.26 8.20
C SER A 159 -15.71 23.19 9.53
N THR A 160 -15.93 22.13 10.30
CA THR A 160 -15.31 21.91 11.62
C THR A 160 -13.91 21.27 11.52
N ALA A 161 -13.65 20.54 10.45
CA ALA A 161 -12.39 19.79 10.28
C ALA A 161 -11.18 20.73 10.09
N VAL A 162 -11.33 21.79 9.29
CA VAL A 162 -10.24 22.75 9.08
C VAL A 162 -9.96 23.57 10.36
N ALA A 163 -10.98 23.82 11.18
CA ALA A 163 -10.85 24.53 12.45
C ALA A 163 -10.10 23.72 13.54
N ALA A 164 -9.90 22.42 13.32
CA ALA A 164 -9.14 21.55 14.24
C ALA A 164 -7.63 21.55 14.00
N LEU A 165 -7.16 22.14 12.89
CA LEU A 165 -5.75 22.23 12.53
C LEU A 165 -5.11 23.47 13.12
N THR A 166 -3.86 23.33 13.56
CA THR A 166 -3.02 24.50 13.88
C THR A 166 -2.58 25.20 12.60
N ASP A 167 -2.20 26.48 12.70
CA ASP A 167 -1.69 27.25 11.53
C ASP A 167 -0.56 26.49 10.81
N ARG A 168 0.31 25.85 11.56
CA ARG A 168 1.44 25.09 11.01
C ARG A 168 1.02 23.81 10.30
N GLU A 169 0.01 23.12 10.80
CA GLU A 169 -0.57 21.95 10.13
C GLU A 169 -1.31 22.37 8.86
N TYR A 170 -1.94 23.53 8.89
CA TYR A 170 -2.61 24.07 7.70
C TYR A 170 -1.64 24.42 6.58
N GLU A 171 -0.48 25.05 6.89
CA GLU A 171 0.59 25.29 5.91
C GLU A 171 1.10 23.98 5.28
N VAL A 172 1.19 22.88 6.07
CA VAL A 172 1.54 21.56 5.55
C VAL A 172 0.44 21.01 4.65
N VAL A 173 -0.84 21.20 4.99
CA VAL A 173 -1.98 20.82 4.14
C VAL A 173 -1.93 21.54 2.79
N GLU A 174 -1.62 22.83 2.78
CA GLU A 174 -1.46 23.60 1.53
C GLU A 174 -0.33 23.05 0.67
N ALA A 175 0.85 22.80 1.25
CA ALA A 175 1.99 22.23 0.53
C ALA A 175 1.66 20.85 -0.07
N VAL A 176 0.93 20.02 0.69
CA VAL A 176 0.45 18.71 0.24
C VAL A 176 -0.56 18.85 -0.89
N ALA A 177 -1.49 19.80 -0.79
CA ALA A 177 -2.51 20.05 -1.82
C ALA A 177 -1.89 20.53 -3.14
N GLU A 178 -0.81 21.31 -3.08
CA GLU A 178 -0.06 21.74 -4.26
C GLU A 178 0.78 20.60 -4.91
N GLY A 179 0.80 19.42 -4.29
CA GLY A 179 1.50 18.25 -4.83
C GLY A 179 2.98 18.16 -4.44
N LEU A 180 3.47 19.02 -3.56
CA LEU A 180 4.87 18.99 -3.11
C LEU A 180 5.18 17.71 -2.34
N ASP A 181 6.33 17.10 -2.58
CA ASP A 181 6.80 15.97 -1.77
C ASP A 181 7.27 16.43 -0.36
N ASN A 182 7.75 15.48 0.47
CA ASN A 182 8.16 15.84 1.83
C ASN A 182 9.42 16.69 1.85
N ALA A 183 10.35 16.51 0.91
CA ALA A 183 11.57 17.30 0.81
C ALA A 183 11.26 18.72 0.32
N GLU A 184 10.40 18.85 -0.68
CA GLU A 184 9.93 20.13 -1.23
C GLU A 184 9.12 20.91 -0.19
N ALA A 185 8.19 20.25 0.50
CA ALA A 185 7.42 20.84 1.59
C ALA A 185 8.33 21.29 2.76
N ALA A 186 9.33 20.47 3.13
CA ALA A 186 10.31 20.79 4.15
C ALA A 186 11.13 22.04 3.79
N ALA A 187 11.61 22.13 2.55
CA ALA A 187 12.35 23.28 2.04
C ALA A 187 11.48 24.54 2.06
N ARG A 188 10.24 24.46 1.57
CA ARG A 188 9.30 25.58 1.52
C ARG A 188 8.92 26.10 2.91
N LEU A 189 8.70 25.19 3.84
CA LEU A 189 8.21 25.52 5.18
C LEU A 189 9.35 25.71 6.22
N PHE A 190 10.61 25.67 5.79
CA PHE A 190 11.79 25.80 6.63
C PHE A 190 11.80 24.82 7.82
N MET A 191 11.50 23.55 7.55
CA MET A 191 11.54 22.46 8.54
C MET A 191 12.28 21.24 8.01
N SER A 192 12.48 20.20 8.84
CA SER A 192 13.04 18.93 8.37
C SER A 192 11.97 18.07 7.69
N GLU A 193 12.36 17.16 6.78
CA GLU A 193 11.44 16.18 6.19
C GLU A 193 10.75 15.30 7.24
N GLY A 194 11.48 14.95 8.33
CA GLY A 194 10.92 14.23 9.47
C GLY A 194 9.82 15.02 10.18
N THR A 195 9.99 16.35 10.29
CA THR A 195 8.97 17.23 10.86
C THR A 195 7.73 17.30 9.97
N VAL A 196 7.90 17.42 8.65
CA VAL A 196 6.79 17.37 7.69
C VAL A 196 6.02 16.06 7.81
N ARG A 197 6.73 14.93 7.86
CA ARG A 197 6.12 13.59 8.02
C ARG A 197 5.30 13.50 9.31
N ASN A 198 5.83 14.02 10.43
CA ASN A 198 5.13 14.04 11.70
C ASN A 198 3.86 14.89 11.64
N HIS A 199 3.92 16.07 11.00
CA HIS A 199 2.74 16.90 10.80
C HIS A 199 1.69 16.20 9.94
N ILE A 200 2.08 15.56 8.83
CA ILE A 200 1.15 14.80 7.98
C ILE A 200 0.47 13.70 8.81
N SER A 201 1.21 12.93 9.60
CA SER A 201 0.64 11.89 10.46
C SER A 201 -0.35 12.45 11.49
N ALA A 202 -0.03 13.59 12.10
CA ALA A 202 -0.92 14.26 13.04
C ALA A 202 -2.19 14.80 12.35
N ILE A 203 -2.07 15.38 11.15
CA ILE A 203 -3.18 15.87 10.33
C ILE A 203 -4.12 14.71 9.98
N LEU A 204 -3.59 13.60 9.49
CA LEU A 204 -4.36 12.40 9.16
C LEU A 204 -5.17 11.91 10.37
N ALA A 205 -4.52 11.80 11.54
CA ALA A 205 -5.18 11.38 12.78
C ALA A 205 -6.27 12.34 13.23
N LYS A 206 -6.01 13.66 13.18
CA LYS A 206 -6.98 14.69 13.59
C LYS A 206 -8.21 14.76 12.70
N LEU A 207 -8.01 14.59 11.40
CA LEU A 207 -9.06 14.70 10.40
C LEU A 207 -9.76 13.37 10.10
N GLY A 208 -9.31 12.26 10.70
CA GLY A 208 -9.79 10.92 10.40
C GLY A 208 -9.53 10.52 8.94
N LEU A 209 -8.47 11.10 8.34
CA LEU A 209 -8.07 10.81 6.98
C LEU A 209 -7.02 9.70 6.98
N ARG A 210 -6.99 8.92 5.91
CA ARG A 210 -6.15 7.73 5.82
C ARG A 210 -4.84 7.99 5.08
N ASN A 211 -4.79 9.00 4.21
CA ASN A 211 -3.61 9.26 3.38
C ASN A 211 -3.50 10.72 2.93
N ARG A 212 -2.32 11.04 2.38
CA ARG A 212 -1.94 12.35 1.88
C ARG A 212 -2.86 12.87 0.76
N THR A 213 -3.32 12.00 -0.11
CA THR A 213 -4.24 12.36 -1.22
C THR A 213 -5.59 12.83 -0.68
N GLN A 214 -6.09 12.19 0.39
CA GLN A 214 -7.33 12.64 1.05
C GLN A 214 -7.18 14.02 1.67
N VAL A 215 -5.99 14.38 2.16
CA VAL A 215 -5.67 15.73 2.64
C VAL A 215 -5.81 16.74 1.50
N ALA A 216 -5.20 16.48 0.34
CA ALA A 216 -5.29 17.33 -0.83
C ALA A 216 -6.74 17.46 -1.34
N VAL A 217 -7.48 16.35 -1.46
CA VAL A 217 -8.89 16.35 -1.88
C VAL A 217 -9.76 17.15 -0.91
N MET A 218 -9.54 17.00 0.40
CA MET A 218 -10.26 17.75 1.41
C MET A 218 -10.00 19.27 1.27
N TYR A 219 -8.74 19.67 1.07
CA TYR A 219 -8.36 21.07 0.87
C TYR A 219 -9.09 21.70 -0.32
N TYR A 220 -9.04 21.06 -1.50
CA TYR A 220 -9.73 21.58 -2.68
C TYR A 220 -11.26 21.61 -2.54
N ARG A 221 -11.85 20.64 -1.85
CA ARG A 221 -13.29 20.63 -1.58
C ARG A 221 -13.71 21.73 -0.60
N SER A 222 -12.87 22.06 0.38
CA SER A 222 -13.13 23.17 1.30
C SER A 222 -12.97 24.52 0.62
N ALA A 223 -11.98 24.66 -0.28
CA ALA A 223 -11.75 25.88 -1.05
C ALA A 223 -12.84 26.20 -2.10
N GLN A 224 -13.58 25.19 -2.60
CA GLN A 224 -14.70 25.36 -3.55
C GLN A 224 -16.05 25.63 -2.86
N ALA A 225 -16.12 25.55 -1.55
CA ALA A 225 -17.36 25.72 -0.78
C ALA A 225 -17.49 27.11 -0.11
N GLY A 226 -16.51 27.99 -0.28
CA GLY A 226 -16.49 29.42 0.13
C GLY A 226 -16.56 30.33 -1.07
#